data_28ce9df8cf9db2c626a24a8347a7f012
#
_entry.id   28ce9df8cf9db2c626a24a8347a7f012
#
_cell.length_a   1.000
_cell.length_b   1.000
_cell.length_c   1.000
_cell.angle_alpha   90.00
_cell.angle_beta   90.00
_cell.angle_gamma   90.00
#
_symmetry.space_group_name_H-M   'P 1'
#
loop_
_entity.id
_entity.type
_entity.pdbx_description
1 polymer ?
#
loop_
_entity_poly.entity_id
_entity_poly.type
_entity_poly.pdbx_seq_one_letter_code
_entity_poly.pdbx_strand_id
1 'polypeptide(L)'
;PQFRSSAASDVYKRQFMANFKPMRGDYSVDQALYTVEANAYDPNGYNLYNMAGNVSEWIDSSYEPEAYEFSSTINPNVNDEENELKVVRGGSWKDVKYFLQVSSRDYENADQARSYIGFRTVHDFLGADMTANAMTNASIRKQNNRRSSIK
;
A
#
# COMPACT_ATOMS: atom_id res chain seq x y z
N PRO A 1 -10.27 0.18 -14.63
CA PRO A 1 -9.32 -0.87 -14.31
C PRO A 1 -9.74 -1.49 -12.99
N GLN A 2 -10.19 -2.73 -13.05
CA GLN A 2 -10.49 -3.48 -11.82
C GLN A 2 -9.17 -3.74 -11.12
N PHE A 3 -8.94 -3.09 -10.00
CA PHE A 3 -7.94 -3.52 -9.05
C PHE A 3 -8.40 -4.86 -8.48
N ARG A 4 -8.00 -5.93 -9.13
CA ARG A 4 -8.12 -7.25 -8.53
C ARG A 4 -7.21 -7.22 -7.31
N SER A 5 -7.79 -7.29 -6.12
CA SER A 5 -7.09 -7.72 -4.93
C SER A 5 -6.61 -9.15 -5.19
N SER A 6 -5.47 -9.26 -5.82
CA SER A 6 -4.86 -10.54 -6.17
C SER A 6 -3.94 -11.04 -5.06
N ALA A 7 -4.38 -10.95 -3.82
CA ALA A 7 -3.83 -11.79 -2.76
C ALA A 7 -4.21 -13.28 -2.97
N ALA A 8 -4.65 -13.61 -4.19
CA ALA A 8 -4.87 -14.97 -4.60
C ALA A 8 -3.53 -15.61 -4.96
N SER A 9 -3.32 -16.83 -4.51
CA SER A 9 -2.22 -17.66 -4.98
C SER A 9 -2.23 -17.69 -6.51
N ASP A 10 -1.10 -17.43 -7.14
CA ASP A 10 -0.90 -17.75 -8.54
C ASP A 10 -1.02 -19.28 -8.68
N VAL A 11 -2.11 -19.71 -9.28
CA VAL A 11 -2.43 -21.14 -9.47
C VAL A 11 -1.30 -21.86 -10.22
N TYR A 12 -0.53 -21.14 -11.00
CA TYR A 12 0.56 -21.70 -11.82
C TYR A 12 1.86 -21.97 -11.04
N LYS A 13 2.12 -21.23 -9.96
CA LYS A 13 3.37 -21.32 -9.20
C LYS A 13 3.20 -21.71 -7.73
N ARG A 14 1.99 -21.86 -7.21
CA ARG A 14 1.69 -22.06 -5.78
C ARG A 14 2.40 -21.06 -4.86
N GLN A 15 2.67 -19.84 -5.35
CA GLN A 15 3.22 -18.76 -4.56
C GLN A 15 2.11 -17.81 -4.12
N PHE A 16 2.15 -17.41 -2.86
CA PHE A 16 1.33 -16.31 -2.41
C PHE A 16 1.88 -15.00 -2.98
N MET A 17 1.00 -14.03 -3.21
CA MET A 17 1.38 -12.70 -3.69
C MET A 17 1.45 -11.69 -2.55
N ALA A 18 1.26 -12.14 -1.32
CA ALA A 18 1.28 -11.33 -0.11
C ALA A 18 1.49 -12.24 1.11
N ASN A 19 2.05 -11.71 2.16
CA ASN A 19 2.19 -12.40 3.44
C ASN A 19 0.92 -12.27 4.26
N PHE A 20 0.19 -13.36 4.43
CA PHE A 20 -1.03 -13.43 5.23
C PHE A 20 -1.23 -14.85 5.77
N LYS A 21 -2.16 -15.02 6.69
CA LYS A 21 -2.50 -16.35 7.22
C LYS A 21 -3.35 -17.14 6.23
N PRO A 22 -2.81 -18.16 5.55
CA PRO A 22 -3.57 -18.99 4.64
C PRO A 22 -4.55 -19.88 5.41
N MET A 23 -5.68 -20.20 4.78
CA MET A 23 -6.63 -21.14 5.36
C MET A 23 -6.13 -22.58 5.13
N ARG A 24 -6.05 -23.37 6.23
CA ARG A 24 -5.72 -24.80 6.24
C ARG A 24 -4.33 -25.20 5.69
N GLY A 25 -3.34 -25.11 6.54
CA GLY A 25 -2.15 -25.96 6.44
C GLY A 25 -0.98 -25.44 5.63
N ASP A 26 -1.15 -24.41 4.80
CA ASP A 26 -0.08 -23.90 3.93
C ASP A 26 0.70 -22.72 4.57
N TYR A 27 0.86 -22.74 5.89
CA TYR A 27 1.44 -21.63 6.67
C TYR A 27 2.90 -21.30 6.36
N SER A 28 3.60 -22.12 5.63
CA SER A 28 5.03 -21.92 5.35
C SER A 28 5.41 -22.18 3.91
N VAL A 29 4.44 -22.15 3.00
CA VAL A 29 4.70 -22.42 1.58
C VAL A 29 5.70 -21.42 1.00
N ASP A 30 5.65 -20.17 1.44
CA ASP A 30 6.58 -19.11 1.09
C ASP A 30 7.58 -18.75 2.20
N GLN A 31 7.64 -19.56 3.27
CA GLN A 31 8.48 -19.38 4.45
C GLN A 31 8.17 -18.10 5.27
N ALA A 32 7.03 -17.50 5.06
CA ALA A 32 6.59 -16.25 5.68
C ALA A 32 5.63 -16.51 6.85
N LEU A 33 6.13 -17.02 7.97
CA LEU A 33 5.34 -17.26 9.19
C LEU A 33 5.07 -15.98 9.99
N TYR A 34 5.91 -14.98 9.85
CA TYR A 34 5.87 -13.68 10.51
C TYR A 34 6.10 -12.59 9.47
N THR A 35 6.52 -11.42 9.93
CA THR A 35 6.89 -10.33 9.02
C THR A 35 8.06 -10.70 8.14
N VAL A 36 8.01 -10.27 6.89
CA VAL A 36 9.07 -10.45 5.90
C VAL A 36 9.63 -9.09 5.47
N GLU A 37 10.71 -9.11 4.71
CA GLU A 37 11.31 -7.91 4.14
C GLU A 37 10.31 -7.10 3.30
N ALA A 38 10.49 -5.79 3.27
CA ALA A 38 9.55 -4.88 2.61
C ALA A 38 9.41 -5.12 1.10
N ASN A 39 10.38 -5.78 0.47
CA ASN A 39 10.43 -6.10 -0.97
C ASN A 39 10.34 -7.60 -1.27
N ALA A 40 9.85 -8.40 -0.32
CA ALA A 40 9.77 -9.86 -0.46
C ALA A 40 8.78 -10.33 -1.54
N TYR A 41 7.78 -9.51 -1.87
CA TYR A 41 6.78 -9.77 -2.90
C TYR A 41 6.85 -8.71 -4.01
N ASP A 42 6.24 -9.02 -5.15
CA ASP A 42 6.22 -8.11 -6.28
C ASP A 42 5.47 -6.80 -5.94
N PRO A 43 5.96 -5.65 -6.41
CA PRO A 43 5.28 -4.38 -6.23
C PRO A 43 4.01 -4.30 -7.08
N ASN A 44 3.11 -3.41 -6.70
CA ASN A 44 1.94 -3.08 -7.51
C ASN A 44 2.30 -2.21 -8.73
N GLY A 45 1.30 -1.86 -9.56
CA GLY A 45 1.50 -1.03 -10.75
C GLY A 45 2.02 0.39 -10.49
N TYR A 46 2.09 0.83 -9.24
CA TYR A 46 2.68 2.10 -8.79
C TYR A 46 4.05 1.92 -8.14
N ASN A 47 4.63 0.73 -8.24
CA ASN A 47 5.91 0.37 -7.62
C ASN A 47 5.88 0.45 -6.07
N LEU A 48 4.72 0.18 -5.48
CA LEU A 48 4.55 0.11 -4.03
C LEU A 48 4.50 -1.35 -3.59
N TYR A 49 5.31 -1.68 -2.59
CA TYR A 49 5.42 -3.01 -2.01
C TYR A 49 4.46 -3.19 -0.83
N ASN A 50 4.03 -4.43 -0.60
CA ASN A 50 3.25 -4.85 0.56
C ASN A 50 2.03 -3.98 0.88
N MET A 51 1.31 -3.52 -0.16
CA MET A 51 0.04 -2.80 0.02
C MET A 51 -1.08 -3.71 0.56
N ALA A 52 -0.85 -5.01 0.53
CA ALA A 52 -1.71 -6.02 1.11
C ALA A 52 -0.83 -7.06 1.81
N GLY A 53 -1.13 -7.34 3.07
CA GLY A 53 -0.39 -8.30 3.88
C GLY A 53 0.90 -7.76 4.49
N ASN A 54 1.64 -8.63 5.14
CA ASN A 54 2.82 -8.39 5.93
C ASN A 54 2.50 -7.72 7.27
N VAL A 55 2.27 -6.43 7.31
CA VAL A 55 1.75 -5.70 8.47
C VAL A 55 0.56 -4.86 8.07
N SER A 56 -0.44 -4.77 8.95
CA SER A 56 -1.51 -3.78 8.81
C SER A 56 -0.92 -2.39 9.00
N GLU A 57 -1.44 -1.39 8.30
CA GLU A 57 -0.90 -0.04 8.33
C GLU A 57 -1.90 0.92 8.97
N TRP A 58 -1.43 1.76 9.89
CA TRP A 58 -2.20 2.84 10.45
C TRP A 58 -2.63 3.83 9.38
N ILE A 59 -3.88 4.27 9.47
CA ILE A 59 -4.35 5.46 8.77
C ILE A 59 -4.80 6.52 9.77
N ASP A 60 -4.78 7.76 9.32
CA ASP A 60 -5.13 8.94 10.11
C ASP A 60 -6.63 9.04 10.45
N SER A 61 -7.44 8.09 10.02
CA SER A 61 -8.87 8.07 10.27
C SER A 61 -9.19 7.41 11.60
N SER A 62 -10.04 8.05 12.39
CA SER A 62 -10.66 7.44 13.56
C SER A 62 -11.65 6.36 13.13
N TYR A 63 -11.74 5.30 13.93
CA TYR A 63 -12.66 4.22 13.63
C TYR A 63 -14.08 4.56 14.05
N GLU A 64 -14.97 4.61 13.05
CA GLU A 64 -16.39 4.74 13.23
C GLU A 64 -17.09 3.68 12.36
N PRO A 65 -17.92 2.79 12.95
CA PRO A 65 -18.57 1.72 12.21
C PRO A 65 -19.42 2.21 11.05
N GLU A 66 -20.13 3.33 11.25
CA GLU A 66 -21.05 3.92 10.28
C GLU A 66 -20.39 5.00 9.39
N ALA A 67 -19.06 5.12 9.43
CA ALA A 67 -18.34 6.19 8.73
C ALA A 67 -18.71 6.35 7.25
N TYR A 68 -19.02 5.27 6.57
CA TYR A 68 -19.39 5.32 5.13
C TYR A 68 -20.77 5.87 4.86
N GLU A 69 -21.64 5.97 5.87
CA GLU A 69 -23.00 6.52 5.70
C GLU A 69 -22.99 8.04 5.68
N PHE A 70 -22.05 8.67 6.38
CA PHE A 70 -22.00 10.13 6.52
C PHE A 70 -20.72 10.79 5.98
N SER A 71 -19.67 10.02 5.71
CA SER A 71 -18.43 10.58 5.18
C SER A 71 -18.48 10.84 3.68
N SER A 72 -17.60 11.72 3.20
CA SER A 72 -17.47 12.00 1.78
C SER A 72 -17.06 10.75 0.99
N THR A 73 -17.71 10.49 -0.13
CA THR A 73 -17.34 9.38 -1.05
C THR A 73 -15.99 9.58 -1.71
N ILE A 74 -15.51 10.82 -1.78
CA ILE A 74 -14.21 11.17 -2.40
C ILE A 74 -13.06 10.96 -1.42
N ASN A 75 -13.28 11.36 -0.15
CA ASN A 75 -12.31 11.20 0.91
C ASN A 75 -13.04 10.82 2.22
N PRO A 76 -13.27 9.53 2.44
CA PRO A 76 -14.00 9.03 3.60
C PRO A 76 -13.10 9.04 4.85
N ASN A 77 -12.62 10.18 5.26
CA ASN A 77 -11.84 10.35 6.47
C ASN A 77 -12.71 10.86 7.62
N VAL A 78 -12.63 10.21 8.77
CA VAL A 78 -13.27 10.64 10.01
C VAL A 78 -12.17 11.10 10.95
N ASN A 79 -12.18 12.36 11.30
CA ASN A 79 -11.23 12.91 12.24
C ASN A 79 -11.94 13.22 13.56
N ASP A 80 -11.75 12.35 14.54
CA ASP A 80 -12.21 12.48 15.90
C ASP A 80 -11.02 12.31 16.83
N GLU A 81 -10.59 13.41 17.43
CA GLU A 81 -9.42 13.45 18.32
C GLU A 81 -9.68 12.75 19.67
N GLU A 82 -10.94 12.65 20.09
CA GLU A 82 -11.32 11.99 21.34
C GLU A 82 -11.40 10.45 21.19
N ASN A 83 -11.49 9.97 19.94
CA ASN A 83 -11.59 8.54 19.66
C ASN A 83 -10.21 7.87 19.66
N GLU A 84 -9.97 7.04 20.66
CA GLU A 84 -8.73 6.27 20.78
C GLU A 84 -8.58 5.15 19.73
N LEU A 85 -9.69 4.75 19.10
CA LEU A 85 -9.67 3.71 18.08
C LEU A 85 -9.32 4.31 16.72
N LYS A 86 -8.23 3.86 16.15
CA LYS A 86 -7.79 4.27 14.82
C LYS A 86 -7.93 3.13 13.83
N VAL A 87 -8.18 3.47 12.58
CA VAL A 87 -8.34 2.49 11.50
C VAL A 87 -6.98 1.94 11.09
N VAL A 88 -6.93 0.62 10.89
CA VAL A 88 -5.82 -0.08 10.26
C VAL A 88 -6.29 -0.77 8.97
N ARG A 89 -5.43 -0.86 7.99
CA ARG A 89 -5.74 -1.45 6.69
C ARG A 89 -4.62 -2.33 6.16
N GLY A 90 -4.92 -3.04 5.07
CA GLY A 90 -3.96 -3.86 4.34
C GLY A 90 -3.90 -5.30 4.82
N GLY A 91 -4.30 -5.57 6.05
CA GLY A 91 -4.14 -6.87 6.69
C GLY A 91 -2.69 -7.23 6.99
N SER A 92 -2.47 -8.19 7.84
CA SER A 92 -1.15 -8.59 8.31
C SER A 92 -0.89 -10.09 8.12
N TRP A 93 0.33 -10.52 8.44
CA TRP A 93 0.75 -11.93 8.41
C TRP A 93 -0.15 -12.85 9.26
N LYS A 94 -0.81 -12.34 10.30
CA LYS A 94 -1.72 -13.11 11.15
C LYS A 94 -3.15 -13.18 10.62
N ASP A 95 -3.52 -12.32 9.66
CA ASP A 95 -4.88 -12.13 9.21
C ASP A 95 -5.19 -12.98 7.99
N VAL A 96 -6.46 -13.38 7.87
CA VAL A 96 -6.92 -14.12 6.70
C VAL A 96 -7.14 -13.19 5.51
N LYS A 97 -7.17 -13.73 4.30
CA LYS A 97 -7.29 -12.99 3.03
C LYS A 97 -8.42 -11.95 2.97
N TYR A 98 -9.42 -12.06 3.82
CA TYR A 98 -10.52 -11.09 3.90
C TYR A 98 -10.00 -9.69 4.24
N PHE A 99 -9.08 -9.59 5.20
CA PHE A 99 -8.53 -8.31 5.65
C PHE A 99 -7.55 -7.66 4.64
N LEU A 100 -7.11 -8.42 3.64
CA LEU A 100 -6.26 -7.91 2.56
C LEU A 100 -7.04 -7.16 1.48
N GLN A 101 -8.37 -7.19 1.54
CA GLN A 101 -9.21 -6.48 0.59
C GLN A 101 -9.13 -4.97 0.83
N VAL A 102 -9.09 -4.20 -0.26
CA VAL A 102 -9.02 -2.73 -0.20
C VAL A 102 -10.20 -2.12 0.57
N SER A 103 -11.37 -2.76 0.54
CA SER A 103 -12.57 -2.32 1.27
C SER A 103 -12.56 -2.66 2.75
N SER A 104 -11.74 -3.63 3.19
CA SER A 104 -11.70 -4.04 4.58
C SER A 104 -11.07 -2.97 5.44
N ARG A 105 -11.73 -2.67 6.55
CA ARG A 105 -11.21 -1.85 7.64
C ARG A 105 -11.17 -2.71 8.90
N ASP A 106 -10.11 -2.56 9.64
CA ASP A 106 -9.99 -3.05 10.99
C ASP A 106 -9.60 -1.89 11.89
N TYR A 107 -9.55 -2.08 13.17
CA TYR A 107 -9.21 -1.02 14.12
C TYR A 107 -8.35 -1.57 15.25
N GLU A 108 -7.60 -0.68 15.86
CA GLU A 108 -6.86 -0.95 17.08
C GLU A 108 -6.77 0.35 17.89
N ASN A 109 -6.51 0.20 19.19
CA ASN A 109 -6.26 1.33 20.07
C ASN A 109 -4.90 1.97 19.73
N ALA A 110 -4.88 3.28 19.54
CA ALA A 110 -3.69 4.03 19.12
C ALA A 110 -2.52 3.91 20.10
N ASP A 111 -2.81 3.73 21.39
CA ASP A 111 -1.79 3.63 22.44
C ASP A 111 -1.21 2.22 22.58
N GLN A 112 -1.72 1.25 21.82
CA GLN A 112 -1.26 -0.13 21.92
C GLN A 112 -0.31 -0.50 20.78
N ALA A 113 0.95 -0.74 21.12
CA ALA A 113 1.92 -1.28 20.18
C ALA A 113 1.60 -2.75 19.84
N ARG A 114 1.57 -3.08 18.56
CA ARG A 114 1.33 -4.44 18.05
C ARG A 114 2.42 -4.83 17.06
N SER A 115 2.88 -6.08 17.13
CA SER A 115 3.91 -6.61 16.22
C SER A 115 3.44 -6.81 14.77
N TYR A 116 2.15 -6.70 14.53
CA TYR A 116 1.50 -6.89 13.24
C TYR A 116 0.96 -5.59 12.65
N ILE A 117 1.22 -4.44 13.28
CA ILE A 117 0.82 -3.12 12.79
C ILE A 117 2.07 -2.28 12.57
N GLY A 118 2.11 -1.61 11.45
CA GLY A 118 3.14 -0.65 11.06
C GLY A 118 2.52 0.63 10.55
N PHE A 119 3.31 1.42 9.87
CA PHE A 119 2.83 2.66 9.24
C PHE A 119 3.60 2.94 7.96
N ARG A 120 2.99 3.75 7.11
CA ARG A 120 3.58 4.27 5.89
C ARG A 120 3.33 5.77 5.82
N THR A 121 4.39 6.53 5.61
CA THR A 121 4.25 7.98 5.42
C THR A 121 3.85 8.30 3.99
N VAL A 122 2.93 9.23 3.84
CA VAL A 122 2.52 9.83 2.58
C VAL A 122 2.59 11.35 2.71
N HIS A 123 2.85 12.01 1.61
CA HIS A 123 2.72 13.46 1.54
C HIS A 123 2.04 13.86 0.24
N ASP A 124 1.49 15.06 0.21
CA ASP A 124 0.82 15.58 -0.97
C ASP A 124 1.78 15.73 -2.14
N PHE A 125 1.26 15.52 -3.35
CA PHE A 125 2.01 15.78 -4.56
C PHE A 125 2.14 17.29 -4.75
N LEU A 126 3.34 17.80 -4.56
CA LEU A 126 3.66 19.23 -4.70
C LEU A 126 3.78 19.71 -6.15
N GLY A 127 3.44 18.88 -7.11
CA GLY A 127 3.59 19.17 -8.53
C GLY A 127 4.95 18.73 -9.09
N ALA A 128 5.04 18.73 -10.42
CA ALA A 128 6.32 18.53 -11.09
C ALA A 128 7.10 19.84 -11.12
N ASP A 129 8.39 19.77 -10.85
CA ASP A 129 9.27 20.92 -11.06
C ASP A 129 9.40 21.21 -12.56
N MET A 130 8.60 22.18 -13.01
CA MET A 130 8.57 22.60 -14.40
C MET A 130 9.93 23.17 -14.86
N THR A 131 10.72 23.70 -13.93
CA THR A 131 12.05 24.25 -14.25
C THR A 131 13.05 23.14 -14.50
N ALA A 132 13.02 22.06 -13.73
CA ALA A 132 13.87 20.90 -13.94
C ALA A 132 13.56 20.22 -15.30
N ASN A 133 12.28 20.06 -15.63
CA ASN A 133 11.87 19.51 -16.93
C ASN A 133 12.26 20.42 -18.12
N ALA A 134 12.15 21.74 -17.95
CA ALA A 134 12.57 22.68 -18.96
C ALA A 134 14.10 22.64 -19.20
N MET A 135 14.90 22.54 -18.15
CA MET A 135 16.36 22.38 -18.24
C MET A 135 16.75 21.06 -18.91
N THR A 136 16.09 19.96 -18.59
CA THR A 136 16.34 18.65 -19.21
C THR A 136 16.03 18.68 -20.70
N ASN A 137 14.89 19.24 -21.10
CA ASN A 137 14.51 19.40 -22.49
C ASN A 137 15.46 20.34 -23.28
N ALA A 138 15.93 21.41 -22.66
CA ALA A 138 16.91 22.30 -23.24
C ALA A 138 18.26 21.58 -23.47
N SER A 139 18.68 20.76 -22.53
CA SER A 139 19.90 19.95 -22.63
C SER A 139 19.80 18.93 -23.76
N ILE A 140 18.68 18.25 -23.91
CA ILE A 140 18.40 17.27 -24.98
C ILE A 140 18.40 17.99 -26.35
N ARG A 141 17.74 19.14 -26.46
CA ARG A 141 17.76 19.97 -27.71
C ARG A 141 19.16 20.37 -28.07
N LYS A 142 19.99 20.82 -27.12
CA LYS A 142 21.37 21.22 -27.36
C LYS A 142 22.25 20.05 -27.82
N GLN A 143 22.01 18.85 -27.32
CA GLN A 143 22.71 17.64 -27.71
C GLN A 143 22.32 17.16 -29.12
N ASN A 144 21.05 17.25 -29.46
CA ASN A 144 20.57 16.92 -30.81
C ASN A 144 21.09 17.89 -31.89
N ASN A 145 21.12 19.18 -31.58
CA ASN A 145 21.66 20.18 -32.48
C ASN A 145 23.19 20.00 -32.73
N ARG A 146 23.96 19.57 -31.73
CA ARG A 146 25.38 19.22 -31.90
C ARG A 146 25.59 18.01 -32.81
N ARG A 147 24.70 17.01 -32.73
CA ARG A 147 24.77 15.83 -33.62
C ARG A 147 24.39 16.11 -35.06
N SER A 148 23.53 17.09 -35.34
CA SER A 148 23.15 17.49 -36.68
C SER A 148 24.15 18.41 -37.38
N SER A 149 25.04 19.06 -36.60
CA SER A 149 26.09 19.94 -37.15
C SER A 149 27.42 19.22 -37.46
N ILE A 150 27.49 17.90 -37.22
CA ILE A 150 28.66 17.06 -37.49
C ILE A 150 28.46 16.21 -38.78
N LYS A 151 27.36 16.42 -39.48
CA LYS A 151 27.14 15.92 -40.84
C LYS A 151 27.36 17.05 -41.78
#